data_b6d481a1e336e8e7dbf1ffa665720d2c
#
_entry.id   b6d481a1e336e8e7dbf1ffa665720d2c
#
_cell.length_a   1.000
_cell.length_b   1.000
_cell.length_c   1.000
_cell.angle_alpha   90.00
_cell.angle_beta   90.00
_cell.angle_gamma   90.00
#
_symmetry.space_group_name_H-M   'P 1'
#
loop_
_entity.id
_entity.type
_entity.pdbx_description
1 polymer ?
#
loop_
_entity_poly.entity_id
_entity_poly.type
_entity_poly.pdbx_seq_one_letter_code
_entity_poly.pdbx_strand_id
1 'polypeptide(L)'
;MRPALILVDLQNDFLHPVFLLGKTRADFTTTHPHLLPNLHSSVISFRRRQLPIVWIRSEYQAVDNPLPPKHLTRPDSDKYLNVPLNNAHLAGSHYGSKRFCHPGSPGAEFHPDVQRLIRPTDTVITKTYYSGFTDTALHETLQTLNVDTLFFAGVTATTCVRATVTDAFFHEYTINVIKSAVAPTSSTAGTSALDVISTYYGSLTHHRDLDEVLFDSALPTLYYVNGSIPSWRVQLLLAEKRIAYNPRRLRVMTDPKETRLPAFAAINPRCKTPTLVDSDGTTIIESIAILQYLDTYYPNPFMPCAKDKVEYTKCIQRVQESENLHNVCEGLEYLFLEDHSAYEREIVESLEGTMRELRFWETYTREHEYVAGDAFTVADCALWPILGYLEHRGLTLEGDEWVGLRAYAERINAKASESEAKPLGWQRKGKVSLFHGAIQIQSRRNTTEQHS
;
A
#
# COMPACT_ATOMS: atom_id res chain seq x y z
N MET A 1 2.06 21.61 10.29
CA MET A 1 2.59 20.25 10.48
C MET A 1 3.14 19.76 9.16
N ARG A 2 4.40 19.40 9.12
CA ARG A 2 5.06 18.78 7.94
C ARG A 2 5.54 17.38 8.34
N PRO A 3 4.67 16.38 8.21
CA PRO A 3 4.94 15.03 8.73
C PRO A 3 5.82 14.20 7.79
N ALA A 4 6.61 13.28 8.38
CA ALA A 4 7.28 12.19 7.69
C ALA A 4 7.03 10.85 8.38
N LEU A 5 7.03 9.77 7.62
CA LEU A 5 6.94 8.40 8.13
C LEU A 5 8.35 7.80 8.24
N ILE A 6 8.71 7.35 9.43
CA ILE A 6 9.99 6.72 9.74
C ILE A 6 9.75 5.23 10.00
N LEU A 7 10.33 4.39 9.15
CA LEU A 7 10.16 2.95 9.15
C LEU A 7 11.45 2.27 9.58
N VAL A 8 11.43 1.60 10.74
CA VAL A 8 12.66 1.16 11.43
C VAL A 8 12.82 -0.36 11.32
N ASP A 9 13.95 -0.79 10.78
CA ASP A 9 14.49 -2.17 10.83
C ASP A 9 13.53 -3.27 10.34
N LEU A 10 12.85 -3.06 9.23
CA LEU A 10 11.95 -4.04 8.62
C LEU A 10 12.70 -5.05 7.72
N GLN A 11 13.77 -5.62 8.26
CA GLN A 11 14.72 -6.51 7.58
C GLN A 11 14.45 -7.99 7.91
N ASN A 12 15.01 -8.89 7.08
CA ASN A 12 14.82 -10.33 7.20
C ASN A 12 15.27 -10.87 8.56
N ASP A 13 16.42 -10.43 9.10
CA ASP A 13 16.90 -10.89 10.40
C ASP A 13 15.97 -10.53 11.56
N PHE A 14 15.11 -9.53 11.40
CA PHE A 14 14.09 -9.18 12.38
C PHE A 14 12.75 -9.86 12.13
N LEU A 15 12.37 -10.07 10.86
CA LEU A 15 11.01 -10.46 10.49
C LEU A 15 10.89 -11.89 9.99
N HIS A 16 11.94 -12.49 9.41
CA HIS A 16 11.86 -13.80 8.78
C HIS A 16 12.37 -14.92 9.70
N PRO A 17 11.63 -16.04 9.88
CA PRO A 17 11.95 -17.08 10.84
C PRO A 17 13.27 -17.80 10.56
N VAL A 18 13.66 -17.94 9.29
CA VAL A 18 14.88 -18.66 8.87
C VAL A 18 16.15 -17.91 9.25
N PHE A 19 16.09 -16.58 9.32
CA PHE A 19 17.25 -15.74 9.64
C PHE A 19 17.41 -15.52 11.14
N LEU A 20 16.35 -15.62 11.92
CA LEU A 20 16.37 -15.50 13.37
C LEU A 20 17.03 -16.73 14.02
N LEU A 21 18.35 -16.64 14.24
CA LEU A 21 19.14 -17.33 15.27
C LEU A 21 18.88 -18.84 15.52
N GLY A 22 18.39 -19.62 14.55
CA GLY A 22 18.41 -21.10 14.61
C GLY A 22 17.80 -21.75 15.85
N LYS A 23 17.01 -21.06 16.65
CA LYS A 23 16.22 -21.59 17.75
C LYS A 23 14.87 -20.89 17.82
N THR A 24 13.82 -21.58 17.40
CA THR A 24 12.42 -21.49 17.89
C THR A 24 11.96 -20.17 18.50
N ARG A 25 12.24 -19.00 17.89
CA ARG A 25 11.34 -17.88 18.01
C ARG A 25 10.28 -18.09 16.93
N ALA A 26 9.03 -18.13 17.35
CA ALA A 26 7.92 -18.09 16.42
C ALA A 26 8.16 -16.96 15.43
N ASP A 27 7.95 -17.26 14.16
CA ASP A 27 7.98 -16.30 13.06
C ASP A 27 7.37 -14.99 13.53
N PHE A 28 8.13 -13.90 13.42
CA PHE A 28 7.66 -12.59 13.90
C PHE A 28 6.37 -12.18 13.18
N THR A 29 6.22 -12.57 11.92
CA THR A 29 5.00 -12.38 11.15
C THR A 29 3.85 -13.25 11.65
N THR A 30 4.12 -14.41 12.23
CA THR A 30 3.11 -15.27 12.87
C THR A 30 2.70 -14.73 14.24
N THR A 31 3.65 -14.21 15.02
CA THR A 31 3.36 -13.62 16.34
C THR A 31 2.73 -12.24 16.23
N HIS A 32 2.97 -11.52 15.12
CA HIS A 32 2.44 -10.19 14.84
C HIS A 32 1.80 -10.15 13.44
N PRO A 33 0.73 -10.93 13.17
CA PRO A 33 0.16 -11.10 11.82
C PRO A 33 -0.39 -9.81 11.22
N HIS A 34 -0.63 -8.80 12.05
CA HIS A 34 -1.15 -7.51 11.63
C HIS A 34 -0.07 -6.47 11.34
N LEU A 35 1.21 -6.74 11.66
CA LEU A 35 2.29 -5.76 11.51
C LEU A 35 2.44 -5.29 10.06
N LEU A 36 2.72 -6.21 9.14
CA LEU A 36 2.93 -5.88 7.72
C LEU A 36 1.69 -5.27 7.05
N PRO A 37 0.46 -5.79 7.24
CA PRO A 37 -0.75 -5.14 6.74
C PRO A 37 -0.97 -3.72 7.28
N ASN A 38 -0.73 -3.48 8.57
CA ASN A 38 -0.90 -2.17 9.17
C ASN A 38 0.19 -1.18 8.69
N LEU A 39 1.41 -1.68 8.53
CA LEU A 39 2.52 -0.92 7.98
C LEU A 39 2.24 -0.52 6.53
N HIS A 40 1.79 -1.44 5.68
CA HIS A 40 1.37 -1.15 4.32
C HIS A 40 0.29 -0.07 4.28
N SER A 41 -0.74 -0.19 5.13
CA SER A 41 -1.80 0.81 5.25
C SER A 41 -1.23 2.19 5.64
N SER A 42 -0.28 2.23 6.56
CA SER A 42 0.38 3.48 6.99
C SER A 42 1.18 4.12 5.84
N VAL A 43 1.96 3.32 5.11
CA VAL A 43 2.71 3.77 3.93
C VAL A 43 1.76 4.38 2.89
N ILE A 44 0.64 3.73 2.59
CA ILE A 44 -0.35 4.24 1.63
C ILE A 44 -0.97 5.56 2.09
N SER A 45 -1.27 5.74 3.39
CA SER A 45 -1.80 7.01 3.91
C SER A 45 -0.82 8.18 3.69
N PHE A 46 0.48 7.94 3.85
CA PHE A 46 1.52 8.96 3.55
C PHE A 46 1.70 9.19 2.06
N ARG A 47 1.71 8.12 1.24
CA ARG A 47 1.82 8.21 -0.23
C ARG A 47 0.70 9.06 -0.84
N ARG A 48 -0.54 8.83 -0.44
CA ARG A 48 -1.72 9.57 -0.91
C ARG A 48 -1.62 11.07 -0.68
N ARG A 49 -0.80 11.48 0.29
CA ARG A 49 -0.55 12.89 0.62
C ARG A 49 0.80 13.40 0.11
N GLN A 50 1.52 12.59 -0.64
CA GLN A 50 2.88 12.88 -1.13
C GLN A 50 3.85 13.29 0.00
N LEU A 51 3.66 12.71 1.18
CA LEU A 51 4.47 12.96 2.35
C LEU A 51 5.76 12.12 2.34
N PRO A 52 6.87 12.64 2.88
CA PRO A 52 8.14 11.91 2.94
C PRO A 52 8.05 10.59 3.70
N ILE A 53 8.74 9.58 3.16
CA ILE A 53 8.92 8.28 3.80
C ILE A 53 10.40 7.97 3.86
N VAL A 54 10.89 7.66 5.07
CA VAL A 54 12.27 7.29 5.34
C VAL A 54 12.33 5.87 5.87
N TRP A 55 13.08 5.03 5.19
CA TRP A 55 13.34 3.64 5.56
C TRP A 55 14.68 3.56 6.28
N ILE A 56 14.71 3.04 7.50
CA ILE A 56 15.91 2.83 8.27
C ILE A 56 16.21 1.34 8.29
N ARG A 57 17.45 0.96 7.98
CA ARG A 57 17.96 -0.39 8.11
C ARG A 57 19.23 -0.42 8.96
N SER A 58 19.41 -1.51 9.69
CA SER A 58 20.61 -1.80 10.45
C SER A 58 21.64 -2.55 9.62
N GLU A 59 22.91 -2.16 9.71
CA GLU A 59 24.04 -2.98 9.25
C GLU A 59 25.10 -2.99 10.36
N TYR A 60 25.31 -4.15 10.98
CA TYR A 60 26.28 -4.32 12.06
C TYR A 60 27.55 -5.00 11.54
N GLN A 61 28.66 -4.27 11.55
CA GLN A 61 29.94 -4.86 11.19
C GLN A 61 30.37 -5.83 12.29
N ALA A 62 30.76 -7.04 11.89
CA ALA A 62 31.40 -7.97 12.81
C ALA A 62 32.78 -7.42 13.15
N VAL A 63 32.99 -7.10 14.40
CA VAL A 63 34.34 -6.80 14.92
C VAL A 63 34.98 -8.09 15.33
N ASP A 64 35.91 -8.57 14.50
CA ASP A 64 36.57 -9.86 14.68
C ASP A 64 37.39 -9.94 15.99
N ASN A 65 37.64 -8.82 16.67
CA ASN A 65 38.25 -8.78 17.98
C ASN A 65 38.01 -7.43 18.68
N PRO A 66 36.88 -7.22 19.39
CA PRO A 66 36.70 -6.00 20.16
C PRO A 66 37.67 -6.05 21.35
N LEU A 67 38.85 -5.48 21.19
CA LEU A 67 39.71 -5.21 22.36
C LEU A 67 38.95 -4.23 23.25
N PRO A 68 38.63 -4.59 24.51
CA PRO A 68 38.10 -3.61 25.45
C PRO A 68 39.11 -2.49 25.60
N PRO A 69 38.67 -1.24 25.59
CA PRO A 69 39.58 -0.13 25.89
C PRO A 69 40.22 -0.38 27.26
N LYS A 70 41.53 -0.46 27.29
CA LYS A 70 42.33 -0.82 28.49
C LYS A 70 42.04 0.06 29.71
N HIS A 71 41.38 1.20 29.56
CA HIS A 71 41.14 2.19 30.60
C HIS A 71 39.79 2.11 31.30
N LEU A 72 38.96 1.08 31.00
CA LEU A 72 37.64 0.95 31.60
C LEU A 72 37.33 -0.44 32.20
N THR A 73 38.38 -1.21 32.48
CA THR A 73 38.28 -2.37 33.37
C THR A 73 38.11 -1.86 34.81
N ARG A 74 36.90 -1.98 35.37
CA ARG A 74 36.71 -1.87 36.81
C ARG A 74 37.31 -3.10 37.47
N PRO A 75 38.19 -2.96 38.49
CA PRO A 75 38.90 -4.08 39.07
C PRO A 75 38.03 -5.12 39.79
N ASP A 76 36.79 -4.80 40.15
CA ASP A 76 36.08 -5.54 41.19
C ASP A 76 34.74 -6.17 40.80
N SER A 77 34.43 -6.34 39.51
CA SER A 77 33.19 -7.02 39.13
C SER A 77 33.32 -7.96 37.93
N ASP A 78 33.56 -9.23 38.20
CA ASP A 78 33.68 -10.31 37.21
C ASP A 78 32.41 -10.51 36.32
N LYS A 79 31.32 -9.85 36.62
CA LYS A 79 30.03 -10.01 35.91
C LYS A 79 29.82 -9.02 34.77
N TYR A 80 30.61 -7.95 34.65
CA TYR A 80 30.38 -6.91 33.64
C TYR A 80 31.64 -6.60 32.81
N LEU A 81 32.60 -7.49 32.80
CA LEU A 81 33.98 -7.25 32.39
C LEU A 81 34.25 -7.21 30.91
N ASN A 82 33.28 -7.50 30.03
CA ASN A 82 33.55 -7.60 28.59
C ASN A 82 32.53 -6.85 27.74
N VAL A 83 32.05 -5.68 28.19
CA VAL A 83 31.20 -4.85 27.36
C VAL A 83 32.10 -3.80 26.68
N PRO A 84 32.29 -3.86 25.36
CA PRO A 84 33.01 -2.81 24.63
C PRO A 84 32.32 -1.48 24.83
N LEU A 85 33.08 -0.42 25.07
CA LEU A 85 32.51 0.92 25.20
C LEU A 85 32.04 1.55 23.91
N ASN A 86 32.34 0.95 22.82
CA ASN A 86 31.81 1.35 21.54
C ASN A 86 30.39 0.75 21.39
N ASN A 87 29.37 1.61 21.53
CA ASN A 87 27.98 1.23 21.46
C ASN A 87 27.59 0.53 20.14
N ALA A 88 28.31 0.76 19.04
CA ALA A 88 28.12 0.07 17.77
C ALA A 88 28.28 -1.45 17.89
N HIS A 89 29.16 -1.90 18.79
CA HIS A 89 29.37 -3.33 19.05
C HIS A 89 28.28 -3.96 19.91
N LEU A 90 27.64 -3.15 20.78
CA LEU A 90 26.57 -3.64 21.64
C LEU A 90 25.36 -4.09 20.84
N ALA A 91 25.00 -3.38 19.79
CA ALA A 91 23.88 -3.71 18.95
C ALA A 91 24.04 -5.07 18.25
N GLY A 92 25.28 -5.43 17.82
CA GLY A 92 25.60 -6.73 17.24
C GLY A 92 25.88 -7.84 18.26
N SER A 93 26.42 -7.50 19.46
CA SER A 93 26.90 -8.48 20.43
C SER A 93 25.81 -9.21 21.22
N HIS A 94 24.59 -8.66 21.30
CA HIS A 94 23.45 -9.29 21.97
C HIS A 94 23.01 -10.60 21.32
N TYR A 95 23.45 -10.87 20.11
CA TYR A 95 23.09 -12.06 19.33
C TYR A 95 24.20 -13.13 19.32
N GLY A 96 25.21 -12.99 20.15
CA GLY A 96 26.31 -13.97 20.33
C GLY A 96 27.24 -14.03 19.10
N SER A 97 27.74 -15.23 18.79
CA SER A 97 28.64 -15.46 17.64
C SER A 97 27.95 -15.38 16.26
N LYS A 98 26.64 -15.16 16.22
CA LYS A 98 25.89 -15.07 14.95
C LYS A 98 25.93 -13.64 14.43
N ARG A 99 26.27 -13.51 13.15
CA ARG A 99 26.25 -12.25 12.41
C ARG A 99 24.82 -11.85 12.13
N PHE A 100 24.36 -10.79 12.75
CA PHE A 100 23.01 -10.24 12.62
C PHE A 100 23.05 -8.96 11.79
N CYS A 101 22.18 -8.81 10.81
CA CYS A 101 22.19 -7.69 9.85
C CYS A 101 23.60 -7.38 9.34
N HIS A 102 24.38 -8.42 8.99
CA HIS A 102 25.72 -8.22 8.48
C HIS A 102 25.66 -7.58 7.08
N PRO A 103 26.45 -6.55 6.77
CA PRO A 103 26.50 -5.93 5.47
C PRO A 103 26.61 -6.97 4.35
N GLY A 104 25.75 -6.83 3.32
CA GLY A 104 25.71 -7.76 2.17
C GLY A 104 25.12 -9.13 2.46
N SER A 105 24.62 -9.42 3.66
CA SER A 105 23.95 -10.67 3.96
C SER A 105 22.46 -10.60 3.60
N PRO A 106 21.81 -11.72 3.23
CA PRO A 106 20.36 -11.77 3.05
C PRO A 106 19.56 -11.34 4.30
N GLY A 107 20.14 -11.49 5.49
CA GLY A 107 19.54 -11.06 6.77
C GLY A 107 19.43 -9.55 6.90
N ALA A 108 20.38 -8.80 6.32
CA ALA A 108 20.39 -7.34 6.30
C ALA A 108 19.44 -6.74 5.26
N GLU A 109 18.95 -7.53 4.30
CA GLU A 109 17.99 -7.06 3.30
C GLU A 109 16.60 -6.81 3.92
N PHE A 110 15.86 -5.88 3.34
CA PHE A 110 14.45 -5.68 3.71
C PHE A 110 13.62 -6.93 3.43
N HIS A 111 12.62 -7.18 4.29
CA HIS A 111 11.67 -8.25 4.05
C HIS A 111 11.02 -8.12 2.66
N PRO A 112 10.79 -9.21 1.89
CA PRO A 112 10.27 -9.12 0.51
C PRO A 112 9.00 -8.29 0.36
N ASP A 113 8.05 -8.39 1.30
CA ASP A 113 6.82 -7.59 1.27
C ASP A 113 7.07 -6.10 1.58
N VAL A 114 8.12 -5.78 2.31
CA VAL A 114 8.57 -4.41 2.58
C VAL A 114 9.31 -3.85 1.39
N GLN A 115 10.22 -4.64 0.78
CA GLN A 115 11.00 -4.24 -0.38
C GLN A 115 10.11 -3.76 -1.54
N ARG A 116 8.94 -4.38 -1.74
CA ARG A 116 7.95 -3.98 -2.75
C ARG A 116 7.31 -2.61 -2.48
N LEU A 117 7.36 -2.13 -1.24
CA LEU A 117 6.81 -0.82 -0.87
C LEU A 117 7.82 0.31 -1.05
N ILE A 118 9.11 -0.01 -1.09
CA ILE A 118 10.18 0.98 -1.22
C ILE A 118 10.26 1.46 -2.67
N ARG A 119 10.22 2.77 -2.85
CA ARG A 119 10.35 3.42 -4.16
C ARG A 119 11.76 3.97 -4.37
N PRO A 120 12.23 4.11 -5.61
CA PRO A 120 13.51 4.76 -5.90
C PRO A 120 13.62 6.20 -5.38
N THR A 121 12.47 6.85 -5.19
CA THR A 121 12.38 8.23 -4.66
C THR A 121 12.37 8.31 -3.14
N ASP A 122 12.27 7.17 -2.45
CA ASP A 122 12.29 7.14 -0.99
C ASP A 122 13.70 7.28 -0.45
N THR A 123 13.81 7.84 0.73
CA THR A 123 15.10 7.87 1.44
C THR A 123 15.31 6.56 2.19
N VAL A 124 16.50 5.99 2.02
CA VAL A 124 16.96 4.84 2.82
C VAL A 124 18.17 5.26 3.64
N ILE A 125 18.09 5.09 4.95
CA ILE A 125 19.18 5.38 5.92
C ILE A 125 19.70 4.06 6.47
N THR A 126 21.01 3.87 6.39
CA THR A 126 21.70 2.73 7.03
C THR A 126 22.33 3.20 8.33
N LYS A 127 22.08 2.48 9.42
CA LYS A 127 22.62 2.77 10.77
C LYS A 127 23.41 1.58 11.31
N THR A 128 24.37 1.88 12.20
CA THR A 128 25.16 0.91 12.95
C THR A 128 24.83 0.89 14.45
N TYR A 129 24.04 1.87 14.90
CA TYR A 129 23.56 1.98 16.29
C TYR A 129 22.06 1.66 16.38
N TYR A 130 21.50 1.63 17.58
CA TYR A 130 20.06 1.45 17.76
C TYR A 130 19.25 2.61 17.19
N SER A 131 19.71 3.84 17.44
CA SER A 131 19.04 5.03 16.91
C SER A 131 19.36 5.27 15.44
N GLY A 132 18.34 5.64 14.69
CA GLY A 132 18.47 6.08 13.31
C GLY A 132 19.16 7.44 13.15
N PHE A 133 19.31 8.21 14.23
CA PHE A 133 19.97 9.53 14.21
C PHE A 133 21.48 9.44 14.47
N THR A 134 21.93 8.41 15.20
CA THR A 134 23.34 8.32 15.61
C THR A 134 24.23 7.95 14.43
N ASP A 135 25.20 8.82 14.11
CA ASP A 135 26.16 8.68 13.02
C ASP A 135 25.51 8.42 11.64
N THR A 136 24.40 9.10 11.38
CA THR A 136 23.69 9.03 10.10
C THR A 136 23.28 10.41 9.60
N ALA A 137 22.89 10.51 8.33
CA ALA A 137 22.38 11.74 7.73
C ALA A 137 20.87 11.97 8.00
N LEU A 138 20.22 11.24 8.91
CA LEU A 138 18.77 11.30 9.09
C LEU A 138 18.30 12.71 9.47
N HIS A 139 18.94 13.35 10.43
CA HIS A 139 18.55 14.69 10.88
C HIS A 139 18.68 15.72 9.76
N GLU A 140 19.80 15.75 9.05
CA GLU A 140 20.05 16.65 7.92
C GLU A 140 19.04 16.42 6.78
N THR A 141 18.71 15.16 6.51
CA THR A 141 17.69 14.78 5.53
C THR A 141 16.33 15.34 5.91
N LEU A 142 15.89 15.17 7.15
CA LEU A 142 14.61 15.67 7.64
C LEU A 142 14.54 17.20 7.63
N GLN A 143 15.64 17.88 7.97
CA GLN A 143 15.74 19.32 7.85
C GLN A 143 15.61 19.81 6.40
N THR A 144 16.30 19.16 5.47
CA THR A 144 16.21 19.47 4.03
C THR A 144 14.78 19.33 3.50
N LEU A 145 14.05 18.33 3.99
CA LEU A 145 12.65 18.09 3.68
C LEU A 145 11.69 19.01 4.45
N ASN A 146 12.20 19.89 5.31
CA ASN A 146 11.43 20.77 6.20
C ASN A 146 10.41 20.02 7.07
N VAL A 147 10.75 18.83 7.55
CA VAL A 147 9.91 18.01 8.41
C VAL A 147 9.97 18.52 9.85
N ASP A 148 8.81 18.59 10.51
CA ASP A 148 8.67 18.99 11.92
C ASP A 148 8.01 17.91 12.78
N THR A 149 7.36 16.93 12.16
CA THR A 149 6.57 15.90 12.82
C THR A 149 6.93 14.52 12.28
N LEU A 150 7.23 13.57 13.17
CA LEU A 150 7.65 12.23 12.80
C LEU A 150 6.61 11.19 13.25
N PHE A 151 6.26 10.31 12.34
CA PHE A 151 5.44 9.13 12.60
C PHE A 151 6.31 7.89 12.51
N PHE A 152 6.37 7.10 13.58
CA PHE A 152 7.23 5.94 13.66
C PHE A 152 6.47 4.64 13.54
N ALA A 153 7.02 3.70 12.75
CA ALA A 153 6.59 2.30 12.67
C ALA A 153 7.81 1.38 12.54
N GLY A 154 7.62 0.09 12.73
CA GLY A 154 8.69 -0.91 12.56
C GLY A 154 9.05 -1.68 13.82
N VAL A 155 10.30 -2.15 13.91
CA VAL A 155 10.78 -3.05 14.97
C VAL A 155 12.17 -2.62 15.47
N THR A 156 12.53 -2.93 16.72
CA THR A 156 11.66 -3.39 17.79
C THR A 156 11.26 -2.22 18.68
N ALA A 157 10.03 -2.27 19.21
CA ALA A 157 9.51 -1.21 20.07
C ALA A 157 10.44 -0.86 21.25
N THR A 158 11.13 -1.86 21.78
CA THR A 158 11.94 -1.76 23.01
C THR A 158 13.36 -1.25 22.79
N THR A 159 13.86 -1.30 21.55
CA THR A 159 15.25 -0.94 21.23
C THR A 159 15.31 0.11 20.11
N CYS A 160 15.38 -0.30 18.86
CA CYS A 160 15.65 0.61 17.74
C CYS A 160 14.57 1.68 17.57
N VAL A 161 13.28 1.31 17.65
CA VAL A 161 12.20 2.31 17.58
C VAL A 161 12.29 3.27 18.75
N ARG A 162 12.41 2.77 19.98
CA ARG A 162 12.52 3.63 21.17
C ARG A 162 13.75 4.54 21.12
N ALA A 163 14.92 4.01 20.75
CA ALA A 163 16.14 4.80 20.66
C ALA A 163 15.99 5.92 19.62
N THR A 164 15.43 5.61 18.45
CA THR A 164 15.20 6.61 17.39
C THR A 164 14.17 7.67 17.82
N VAL A 165 13.10 7.26 18.51
CA VAL A 165 12.10 8.17 19.09
C VAL A 165 12.72 9.09 20.14
N THR A 166 13.58 8.55 21.02
CA THR A 166 14.25 9.33 22.06
C THR A 166 15.15 10.39 21.46
N ASP A 167 15.98 10.04 20.47
CA ASP A 167 16.84 11.02 19.80
C ASP A 167 16.03 12.04 18.99
N ALA A 168 14.93 11.62 18.34
CA ALA A 168 14.01 12.54 17.66
C ALA A 168 13.44 13.60 18.63
N PHE A 169 13.14 13.19 19.87
CA PHE A 169 12.67 14.11 20.91
C PHE A 169 13.73 15.16 21.24
N PHE A 170 14.99 14.76 21.38
CA PHE A 170 16.10 15.68 21.64
C PHE A 170 16.45 16.57 20.43
N HIS A 171 16.05 16.18 19.23
CA HIS A 171 16.09 17.00 18.03
C HIS A 171 14.84 17.87 17.84
N GLU A 172 13.96 17.96 18.85
CA GLU A 172 12.76 18.82 18.90
C GLU A 172 11.67 18.49 17.86
N TYR A 173 11.64 17.25 17.33
CA TYR A 173 10.54 16.81 16.49
C TYR A 173 9.27 16.51 17.31
N THR A 174 8.12 16.85 16.74
CA THR A 174 6.83 16.33 17.25
C THR A 174 6.73 14.85 16.93
N ILE A 175 6.42 14.01 17.91
CA ILE A 175 6.50 12.55 17.80
C ILE A 175 5.12 11.91 17.86
N ASN A 176 4.86 11.01 16.90
CA ASN A 176 3.74 10.10 16.88
C ASN A 176 4.23 8.67 16.60
N VAL A 177 3.84 7.70 17.41
CA VAL A 177 4.14 6.29 17.14
C VAL A 177 2.87 5.57 16.70
N ILE A 178 2.92 4.92 15.55
CA ILE A 178 1.81 4.13 15.01
C ILE A 178 1.78 2.79 15.74
N LYS A 179 1.16 2.77 16.94
CA LYS A 179 1.18 1.63 17.86
C LYS A 179 0.78 0.30 17.25
N SER A 180 -0.08 0.32 16.25
CA SER A 180 -0.54 -0.87 15.53
C SER A 180 0.40 -1.35 14.42
N ALA A 181 1.41 -0.55 14.07
CA ALA A 181 2.45 -0.84 13.09
C ALA A 181 3.86 -0.91 13.72
N VAL A 182 3.93 -1.03 15.03
CA VAL A 182 5.17 -1.27 15.80
C VAL A 182 5.04 -2.58 16.53
N ALA A 183 6.09 -3.40 16.51
CA ALA A 183 6.06 -4.67 17.23
C ALA A 183 7.24 -4.81 18.19
N PRO A 184 6.98 -5.35 19.40
CA PRO A 184 7.96 -5.64 20.43
C PRO A 184 8.53 -7.04 20.29
N THR A 185 9.63 -7.30 20.98
CA THR A 185 10.20 -8.64 21.15
C THR A 185 9.37 -9.55 22.07
N SER A 186 8.56 -8.96 22.96
CA SER A 186 7.59 -9.65 23.80
C SER A 186 6.43 -8.70 24.12
N SER A 187 5.23 -9.25 24.38
CA SER A 187 4.03 -8.46 24.67
C SER A 187 4.20 -7.52 25.87
N THR A 188 4.73 -8.03 26.98
CA THR A 188 4.92 -7.24 28.21
C THR A 188 5.93 -6.12 28.02
N ALA A 189 7.09 -6.40 27.38
CA ALA A 189 8.11 -5.39 27.14
C ALA A 189 7.62 -4.34 26.14
N GLY A 190 6.75 -4.72 25.20
CA GLY A 190 6.17 -3.81 24.22
C GLY A 190 5.20 -2.82 24.83
N THR A 191 4.31 -3.27 25.69
CA THR A 191 3.38 -2.37 26.41
C THR A 191 4.18 -1.34 27.21
N SER A 192 5.18 -1.79 27.99
CA SER A 192 6.04 -0.90 28.76
C SER A 192 6.82 0.11 27.90
N ALA A 193 7.29 -0.28 26.71
CA ALA A 193 7.99 0.65 25.82
C ALA A 193 7.04 1.72 25.24
N LEU A 194 5.84 1.34 24.85
CA LEU A 194 4.84 2.28 24.33
C LEU A 194 4.32 3.21 25.43
N ASP A 195 4.17 2.72 26.67
CA ASP A 195 3.79 3.54 27.84
C ASP A 195 4.86 4.61 28.12
N VAL A 196 6.14 4.24 28.07
CA VAL A 196 7.25 5.21 28.21
C VAL A 196 7.21 6.25 27.09
N ILE A 197 6.98 5.83 25.83
CA ILE A 197 6.91 6.75 24.71
C ILE A 197 5.73 7.72 24.88
N SER A 198 4.54 7.21 25.22
CA SER A 198 3.35 8.06 25.39
C SER A 198 3.42 8.99 26.60
N THR A 199 4.17 8.61 27.61
CA THR A 199 4.30 9.42 28.83
C THR A 199 5.32 10.54 28.68
N TYR A 200 6.43 10.31 27.97
CA TYR A 200 7.59 11.20 28.00
C TYR A 200 7.99 11.81 26.66
N TYR A 201 7.66 11.19 25.53
CA TYR A 201 8.22 11.57 24.24
C TYR A 201 7.21 12.05 23.21
N GLY A 202 5.98 11.49 23.18
CA GLY A 202 5.02 11.86 22.16
C GLY A 202 3.71 11.07 22.22
N SER A 203 2.96 11.10 21.14
CA SER A 203 1.62 10.49 21.07
C SER A 203 1.65 9.10 20.45
N LEU A 204 0.63 8.30 20.76
CA LEU A 204 0.35 7.02 20.11
C LEU A 204 -0.85 7.17 19.19
N THR A 205 -0.70 6.82 17.92
CA THR A 205 -1.75 6.84 16.91
C THR A 205 -2.01 5.42 16.41
N HIS A 206 -3.24 5.10 16.06
CA HIS A 206 -3.54 3.84 15.37
C HIS A 206 -3.48 4.06 13.84
N HIS A 207 -3.02 3.07 13.06
CA HIS A 207 -2.95 3.22 11.59
C HIS A 207 -4.29 3.60 10.93
N ARG A 208 -5.42 3.23 11.55
CA ARG A 208 -6.77 3.55 11.06
C ARG A 208 -7.14 5.01 11.22
N ASP A 209 -6.47 5.72 12.13
CA ASP A 209 -6.76 7.11 12.45
C ASP A 209 -5.85 8.07 11.67
N LEU A 210 -4.87 7.54 10.92
CA LEU A 210 -3.90 8.34 10.17
C LEU A 210 -4.56 9.28 9.17
N ASP A 211 -5.62 8.84 8.49
CA ASP A 211 -6.30 9.67 7.50
C ASP A 211 -7.03 10.87 8.13
N GLU A 212 -7.36 10.79 9.40
CA GLU A 212 -7.90 11.91 10.18
C GLU A 212 -6.80 12.80 10.74
N VAL A 213 -5.78 12.20 11.33
CA VAL A 213 -4.62 12.92 11.93
C VAL A 213 -3.83 13.70 10.87
N LEU A 214 -3.72 13.15 9.66
CA LEU A 214 -3.02 13.76 8.52
C LEU A 214 -3.94 14.60 7.62
N PHE A 215 -5.17 14.92 8.05
CA PHE A 215 -6.08 15.73 7.24
C PHE A 215 -5.50 17.13 6.99
N ASP A 216 -5.52 17.55 5.74
CA ASP A 216 -5.09 18.89 5.30
C ASP A 216 -6.20 19.53 4.47
N SER A 217 -6.79 20.62 4.94
CA SER A 217 -7.88 21.33 4.26
C SER A 217 -7.46 21.98 2.93
N ALA A 218 -6.17 22.11 2.67
CA ALA A 218 -5.65 22.60 1.40
C ALA A 218 -5.63 21.53 0.28
N LEU A 219 -5.92 20.26 0.63
CA LEU A 219 -5.95 19.16 -0.33
C LEU A 219 -7.39 18.77 -0.68
N PRO A 220 -7.64 18.29 -1.92
CA PRO A 220 -8.92 17.72 -2.28
C PRO A 220 -9.23 16.49 -1.41
N THR A 221 -10.51 16.24 -1.16
CA THR A 221 -10.99 15.08 -0.39
C THR A 221 -11.73 14.10 -1.30
N LEU A 222 -11.24 12.85 -1.35
CA LEU A 222 -11.89 11.76 -2.08
C LEU A 222 -12.68 10.87 -1.13
N TYR A 223 -14.01 10.88 -1.25
CA TYR A 223 -14.89 9.89 -0.62
C TYR A 223 -14.96 8.64 -1.49
N TYR A 224 -14.61 7.49 -0.92
CA TYR A 224 -14.48 6.24 -1.69
C TYR A 224 -14.88 5.01 -0.89
N VAL A 225 -15.22 3.93 -1.60
CA VAL A 225 -15.39 2.59 -1.05
C VAL A 225 -14.22 1.71 -1.50
N ASN A 226 -13.58 1.04 -0.56
CA ASN A 226 -12.47 0.14 -0.87
C ASN A 226 -12.95 -1.08 -1.66
N GLY A 227 -12.31 -1.36 -2.79
CA GLY A 227 -12.69 -2.45 -3.70
C GLY A 227 -13.75 -2.07 -4.75
N SER A 228 -14.21 -0.82 -4.74
CA SER A 228 -15.11 -0.29 -5.78
C SER A 228 -14.31 0.07 -7.04
N ILE A 229 -14.66 -0.50 -8.18
CA ILE A 229 -14.08 -0.20 -9.49
C ILE A 229 -14.10 1.31 -9.78
N PRO A 230 -15.24 2.01 -9.69
CA PRO A 230 -15.29 3.46 -9.92
C PRO A 230 -14.38 4.26 -8.98
N SER A 231 -14.27 3.85 -7.71
CA SER A 231 -13.36 4.53 -6.76
C SER A 231 -11.89 4.29 -7.11
N TRP A 232 -11.55 3.09 -7.54
CA TRP A 232 -10.18 2.74 -7.93
C TRP A 232 -9.71 3.50 -9.17
N ARG A 233 -10.59 3.75 -10.15
CA ARG A 233 -10.31 4.61 -11.30
C ARG A 233 -9.72 5.97 -10.88
N VAL A 234 -10.40 6.63 -9.95
CA VAL A 234 -9.98 7.95 -9.45
C VAL A 234 -8.68 7.84 -8.64
N GLN A 235 -8.55 6.82 -7.78
CA GLN A 235 -7.34 6.61 -6.99
C GLN A 235 -6.11 6.35 -7.89
N LEU A 236 -6.28 5.61 -8.99
CA LEU A 236 -5.21 5.33 -9.94
C LEU A 236 -4.73 6.63 -10.64
N LEU A 237 -5.65 7.46 -11.11
CA LEU A 237 -5.27 8.74 -11.74
C LEU A 237 -4.62 9.69 -10.74
N LEU A 238 -5.12 9.80 -9.52
CA LEU A 238 -4.50 10.61 -8.47
C LEU A 238 -3.06 10.15 -8.18
N ALA A 239 -2.82 8.84 -8.13
CA ALA A 239 -1.50 8.27 -7.93
C ALA A 239 -0.57 8.51 -9.14
N GLU A 240 -1.04 8.33 -10.37
CA GLU A 240 -0.28 8.60 -11.61
C GLU A 240 0.12 10.07 -11.72
N LYS A 241 -0.82 10.98 -11.46
CA LYS A 241 -0.57 12.43 -11.51
C LYS A 241 0.18 12.94 -10.27
N ARG A 242 0.41 12.08 -9.27
CA ARG A 242 0.99 12.44 -7.97
C ARG A 242 0.23 13.60 -7.32
N ILE A 243 -1.08 13.57 -7.38
CA ILE A 243 -1.95 14.54 -6.71
C ILE A 243 -2.13 14.10 -5.26
N ALA A 244 -1.71 14.94 -4.34
CA ALA A 244 -1.97 14.75 -2.90
C ALA A 244 -3.46 14.95 -2.61
N TYR A 245 -4.05 14.10 -1.76
CA TYR A 245 -5.46 14.20 -1.40
C TYR A 245 -5.76 13.58 -0.02
N ASN A 246 -6.87 13.98 0.57
CA ASN A 246 -7.41 13.38 1.79
C ASN A 246 -8.32 12.19 1.42
N PRO A 247 -7.95 10.94 1.71
CA PRO A 247 -8.83 9.80 1.52
C PRO A 247 -9.90 9.74 2.65
N ARG A 248 -11.17 9.62 2.28
CA ARG A 248 -12.30 9.39 3.19
C ARG A 248 -13.01 8.11 2.79
N ARG A 249 -12.58 7.01 3.39
CA ARG A 249 -13.19 5.70 3.15
C ARG A 249 -14.55 5.60 3.80
N LEU A 250 -15.58 5.22 3.00
CA LEU A 250 -16.92 4.93 3.49
C LEU A 250 -17.17 3.42 3.52
N ARG A 251 -17.89 2.95 4.54
CA ARG A 251 -18.29 1.57 4.71
C ARG A 251 -19.70 1.36 4.16
N VAL A 252 -19.87 0.33 3.32
CA VAL A 252 -21.16 -0.02 2.71
C VAL A 252 -21.74 -1.35 3.22
N MET A 253 -20.96 -2.05 4.08
CA MET A 253 -21.39 -3.28 4.74
C MET A 253 -21.94 -3.01 6.16
N THR A 254 -22.22 -1.76 6.50
CA THR A 254 -22.86 -1.32 7.75
C THR A 254 -24.35 -1.06 7.52
N ASP A 255 -25.15 -1.11 8.56
CA ASP A 255 -26.55 -0.71 8.51
C ASP A 255 -26.81 0.43 9.53
N PRO A 256 -27.14 1.63 9.08
CA PRO A 256 -27.20 2.05 7.67
C PRO A 256 -25.82 2.12 7.00
N LYS A 257 -25.79 1.98 5.65
CA LYS A 257 -24.56 2.22 4.87
C LYS A 257 -24.07 3.65 5.09
N GLU A 258 -22.76 3.84 5.31
CA GLU A 258 -22.22 5.20 5.55
C GLU A 258 -22.47 6.15 4.38
N THR A 259 -22.62 5.64 3.16
CA THR A 259 -23.02 6.44 1.98
C THR A 259 -24.45 7.01 2.08
N ARG A 260 -25.30 6.50 2.99
CA ARG A 260 -26.68 6.97 3.21
C ARG A 260 -26.82 7.85 4.46
N LEU A 261 -25.74 8.08 5.18
CA LEU A 261 -25.78 8.98 6.33
C LEU A 261 -26.02 10.42 5.88
N PRO A 262 -26.78 11.23 6.65
CA PRO A 262 -27.12 12.61 6.30
C PRO A 262 -25.89 13.47 5.96
N ALA A 263 -24.78 13.26 6.67
CA ALA A 263 -23.54 14.01 6.44
C ALA A 263 -22.97 13.77 5.02
N PHE A 264 -23.00 12.53 4.51
CA PHE A 264 -22.55 12.26 3.17
C PHE A 264 -23.61 12.58 2.11
N ALA A 265 -24.89 12.35 2.40
CA ALA A 265 -25.99 12.70 1.52
C ALA A 265 -26.05 14.22 1.21
N ALA A 266 -25.64 15.05 2.16
CA ALA A 266 -25.49 16.51 1.95
C ALA A 266 -24.38 16.85 0.96
N ILE A 267 -23.32 16.03 0.86
CA ILE A 267 -22.22 16.21 -0.10
C ILE A 267 -22.60 15.64 -1.48
N ASN A 268 -23.17 14.43 -1.49
CA ASN A 268 -23.63 13.77 -2.70
C ASN A 268 -25.05 13.21 -2.51
N PRO A 269 -26.08 13.89 -3.01
CA PRO A 269 -27.47 13.45 -2.90
C PRO A 269 -27.77 12.10 -3.56
N ARG A 270 -26.91 11.64 -4.50
CA ARG A 270 -27.03 10.30 -5.11
C ARG A 270 -26.53 9.19 -4.18
N CYS A 271 -25.88 9.53 -3.06
CA CYS A 271 -25.35 8.57 -2.08
C CYS A 271 -24.41 7.50 -2.69
N LYS A 272 -23.67 7.88 -3.73
CA LYS A 272 -22.73 7.01 -4.48
C LYS A 272 -21.28 7.47 -4.32
N THR A 273 -20.34 6.56 -4.48
CA THR A 273 -18.90 6.81 -4.55
C THR A 273 -18.35 6.39 -5.92
N PRO A 274 -17.26 7.02 -6.38
CA PRO A 274 -16.50 8.08 -5.74
C PRO A 274 -17.22 9.43 -5.75
N THR A 275 -16.85 10.29 -4.80
CA THR A 275 -17.18 11.71 -4.79
C THR A 275 -15.91 12.47 -4.43
N LEU A 276 -15.52 13.44 -5.26
CA LEU A 276 -14.38 14.33 -5.00
C LEU A 276 -14.92 15.69 -4.55
N VAL A 277 -14.36 16.22 -3.47
CA VAL A 277 -14.55 17.62 -3.04
C VAL A 277 -13.20 18.29 -3.13
N ASP A 278 -13.04 19.22 -4.05
CA ASP A 278 -11.79 19.95 -4.22
C ASP A 278 -11.57 20.95 -3.08
N SER A 279 -10.35 21.47 -2.96
CA SER A 279 -9.96 22.41 -1.90
C SER A 279 -10.73 23.72 -1.93
N ASP A 280 -11.26 24.11 -3.09
CA ASP A 280 -12.14 25.29 -3.26
C ASP A 280 -13.62 25.01 -2.96
N GLY A 281 -13.96 23.76 -2.58
CA GLY A 281 -15.33 23.32 -2.29
C GLY A 281 -16.09 22.78 -3.50
N THR A 282 -15.50 22.78 -4.71
CA THR A 282 -16.12 22.18 -5.91
C THR A 282 -16.34 20.70 -5.69
N THR A 283 -17.57 20.24 -5.83
CA THR A 283 -17.94 18.82 -5.68
C THR A 283 -18.17 18.17 -7.02
N ILE A 284 -17.47 17.08 -7.29
CA ILE A 284 -17.55 16.30 -8.52
C ILE A 284 -17.98 14.87 -8.19
N ILE A 285 -18.98 14.39 -8.92
CA ILE A 285 -19.51 13.02 -8.84
C ILE A 285 -19.33 12.31 -10.17
N GLU A 286 -19.52 11.00 -10.22
CA GLU A 286 -19.27 10.10 -11.36
C GLU A 286 -17.77 9.93 -11.66
N SER A 287 -17.30 8.68 -11.63
CA SER A 287 -15.86 8.40 -11.74
C SER A 287 -15.22 8.95 -13.01
N ILE A 288 -15.88 8.82 -14.16
CA ILE A 288 -15.38 9.32 -15.44
C ILE A 288 -15.32 10.87 -15.46
N ALA A 289 -16.34 11.54 -14.90
CA ALA A 289 -16.32 12.99 -14.76
C ALA A 289 -15.19 13.47 -13.82
N ILE A 290 -14.92 12.73 -12.73
CA ILE A 290 -13.79 13.03 -11.83
C ILE A 290 -12.46 12.83 -12.55
N LEU A 291 -12.30 11.77 -13.37
CA LEU A 291 -11.10 11.59 -14.19
C LEU A 291 -10.86 12.77 -15.11
N GLN A 292 -11.90 13.22 -15.83
CA GLN A 292 -11.81 14.37 -16.74
C GLN A 292 -11.50 15.67 -15.99
N TYR A 293 -12.12 15.88 -14.83
CA TYR A 293 -11.86 17.05 -13.98
C TYR A 293 -10.40 17.09 -13.54
N LEU A 294 -9.91 16.00 -12.94
CA LEU A 294 -8.52 15.91 -12.48
C LEU A 294 -7.52 16.07 -13.61
N ASP A 295 -7.84 15.55 -14.78
CA ASP A 295 -6.95 15.66 -15.93
C ASP A 295 -6.91 17.07 -16.52
N THR A 296 -8.03 17.79 -16.48
CA THR A 296 -8.15 19.14 -17.00
C THR A 296 -7.54 20.20 -16.07
N TYR A 297 -7.80 20.12 -14.77
CA TYR A 297 -7.48 21.19 -13.82
C TYR A 297 -6.20 20.96 -13.01
N TYR A 298 -5.64 19.75 -13.06
CA TYR A 298 -4.39 19.43 -12.38
C TYR A 298 -3.24 19.24 -13.38
N PRO A 299 -1.97 19.56 -13.00
CA PRO A 299 -0.82 19.48 -13.89
C PRO A 299 -0.61 18.11 -14.53
N ASN A 300 0.16 18.06 -15.61
CA ASN A 300 0.54 16.86 -16.33
C ASN A 300 -0.68 16.07 -16.86
N PRO A 301 -1.37 16.57 -17.90
CA PRO A 301 -2.51 15.88 -18.49
C PRO A 301 -2.11 14.52 -19.09
N PHE A 302 -2.94 13.51 -18.88
CA PHE A 302 -2.84 12.20 -19.50
C PHE A 302 -3.79 12.02 -20.70
N MET A 303 -4.69 12.98 -20.92
CA MET A 303 -5.41 13.07 -22.19
C MET A 303 -4.46 13.59 -23.27
N PRO A 304 -4.44 12.97 -24.44
CA PRO A 304 -3.74 13.52 -25.60
C PRO A 304 -4.19 14.95 -25.90
N CYS A 305 -3.29 15.76 -26.46
CA CYS A 305 -3.63 17.13 -26.82
C CYS A 305 -4.83 17.14 -27.80
N ALA A 306 -5.84 17.96 -27.54
CA ALA A 306 -7.02 18.06 -28.38
C ALA A 306 -6.71 18.50 -29.85
N LYS A 307 -5.52 19.07 -30.11
CA LYS A 307 -5.02 19.33 -31.46
C LYS A 307 -4.62 18.08 -32.23
N ASP A 308 -4.24 17.02 -31.53
CA ASP A 308 -4.07 15.69 -32.10
C ASP A 308 -5.43 14.97 -32.09
N LYS A 309 -6.21 15.23 -33.13
CA LYS A 309 -7.58 14.77 -33.24
C LYS A 309 -7.68 13.23 -33.15
N VAL A 310 -6.73 12.50 -33.69
CA VAL A 310 -6.78 11.03 -33.76
C VAL A 310 -6.56 10.43 -32.39
N GLU A 311 -5.47 10.78 -31.73
CA GLU A 311 -5.12 10.25 -30.40
C GLU A 311 -6.13 10.68 -29.32
N TYR A 312 -6.56 11.94 -29.37
CA TYR A 312 -7.59 12.46 -28.48
C TYR A 312 -8.91 11.68 -28.60
N THR A 313 -9.37 11.44 -29.87
CA THR A 313 -10.61 10.72 -30.12
C THR A 313 -10.52 9.27 -29.70
N LYS A 314 -9.39 8.59 -29.97
CA LYS A 314 -9.14 7.22 -29.48
C LYS A 314 -9.26 7.16 -27.94
N CYS A 315 -8.60 8.08 -27.25
CA CYS A 315 -8.64 8.09 -25.79
C CYS A 315 -10.06 8.25 -25.25
N ILE A 316 -10.85 9.19 -25.77
CA ILE A 316 -12.26 9.37 -25.38
C ILE A 316 -13.08 8.09 -25.66
N GLN A 317 -12.90 7.49 -26.84
CA GLN A 317 -13.61 6.25 -27.18
C GLN A 317 -13.29 5.12 -26.18
N ARG A 318 -12.01 4.90 -25.85
CA ARG A 318 -11.60 3.86 -24.90
C ARG A 318 -12.14 4.11 -23.49
N VAL A 319 -12.20 5.38 -23.07
CA VAL A 319 -12.84 5.75 -21.80
C VAL A 319 -14.31 5.32 -21.79
N GLN A 320 -15.06 5.61 -22.87
CA GLN A 320 -16.48 5.24 -22.94
C GLN A 320 -16.67 3.73 -23.10
N GLU A 321 -15.87 3.05 -23.92
CA GLU A 321 -15.91 1.62 -24.11
C GLU A 321 -15.63 0.83 -22.83
N SER A 322 -14.86 1.40 -21.88
CA SER A 322 -14.64 0.76 -20.58
C SER A 322 -15.96 0.54 -19.81
N GLU A 323 -16.97 1.37 -20.02
CA GLU A 323 -18.29 1.19 -19.40
C GLU A 323 -19.03 -0.02 -20.00
N ASN A 324 -18.77 -0.40 -21.25
CA ASN A 324 -19.37 -1.62 -21.81
C ASN A 324 -18.88 -2.86 -21.05
N LEU A 325 -17.56 -2.96 -20.83
CA LEU A 325 -17.02 -4.07 -20.03
C LEU A 325 -17.52 -4.02 -18.58
N HIS A 326 -17.58 -2.84 -17.96
CA HIS A 326 -18.08 -2.68 -16.59
C HIS A 326 -19.53 -3.18 -16.47
N ASN A 327 -20.39 -2.74 -17.38
CA ASN A 327 -21.81 -3.09 -17.34
C ASN A 327 -22.06 -4.59 -17.60
N VAL A 328 -21.37 -5.19 -18.57
CA VAL A 328 -21.59 -6.61 -18.88
C VAL A 328 -21.08 -7.56 -17.79
N CYS A 329 -20.09 -7.16 -16.99
CA CYS A 329 -19.57 -8.01 -15.93
C CYS A 329 -20.38 -7.93 -14.62
N GLU A 330 -21.30 -6.98 -14.45
CA GLU A 330 -22.09 -6.82 -13.21
C GLU A 330 -22.91 -8.06 -12.86
N GLY A 331 -23.46 -8.76 -13.84
CA GLY A 331 -24.26 -9.98 -13.61
C GLY A 331 -23.45 -11.13 -12.99
N LEU A 332 -22.11 -11.12 -13.08
CA LEU A 332 -21.30 -12.10 -12.37
C LEU A 332 -21.39 -11.94 -10.84
N GLU A 333 -21.76 -10.77 -10.34
CA GLU A 333 -21.87 -10.49 -8.91
C GLU A 333 -23.04 -11.21 -8.24
N TYR A 334 -24.03 -11.72 -9.02
CA TYR A 334 -25.06 -12.60 -8.46
C TYR A 334 -24.50 -13.84 -7.79
N LEU A 335 -23.28 -14.27 -8.17
CA LEU A 335 -22.55 -15.36 -7.51
C LEU A 335 -22.14 -15.08 -6.06
N PHE A 336 -22.30 -13.84 -5.59
CA PHE A 336 -22.13 -13.52 -4.17
C PHE A 336 -23.36 -13.85 -3.32
N LEU A 337 -24.52 -14.07 -3.95
CA LEU A 337 -25.72 -14.49 -3.24
C LEU A 337 -25.58 -15.95 -2.78
N GLU A 338 -26.10 -16.27 -1.60
CA GLU A 338 -26.13 -17.65 -1.08
C GLU A 338 -26.96 -18.57 -2.00
N ASP A 339 -28.07 -18.07 -2.51
CA ASP A 339 -28.88 -18.70 -3.58
C ASP A 339 -28.91 -17.79 -4.81
N HIS A 340 -28.25 -18.23 -5.87
CA HIS A 340 -28.20 -17.54 -7.15
C HIS A 340 -28.91 -18.32 -8.27
N SER A 341 -29.68 -19.36 -7.94
CA SER A 341 -30.37 -20.22 -8.92
C SER A 341 -31.31 -19.45 -9.83
N ALA A 342 -31.97 -18.41 -9.33
CA ALA A 342 -32.85 -17.56 -10.11
C ALA A 342 -32.09 -16.67 -11.13
N TYR A 343 -30.79 -16.55 -11.05
CA TYR A 343 -29.94 -15.64 -11.84
C TYR A 343 -28.97 -16.39 -12.75
N GLU A 344 -29.08 -17.71 -12.87
CA GLU A 344 -28.13 -18.51 -13.67
C GLU A 344 -28.05 -18.08 -15.14
N ARG A 345 -29.16 -17.61 -15.70
CA ARG A 345 -29.20 -17.09 -17.06
C ARG A 345 -28.40 -15.79 -17.19
N GLU A 346 -28.65 -14.85 -16.31
CA GLU A 346 -27.97 -13.56 -16.28
C GLU A 346 -26.46 -13.72 -16.01
N ILE A 347 -26.06 -14.68 -15.16
CA ILE A 347 -24.68 -15.03 -14.92
C ILE A 347 -23.99 -15.51 -16.20
N VAL A 348 -24.64 -16.41 -16.96
CA VAL A 348 -24.08 -16.92 -18.22
C VAL A 348 -24.02 -15.83 -19.29
N GLU A 349 -25.08 -15.06 -19.46
CA GLU A 349 -25.11 -13.92 -20.38
C GLU A 349 -24.01 -12.90 -20.06
N SER A 350 -23.77 -12.64 -18.76
CA SER A 350 -22.70 -11.77 -18.27
C SER A 350 -21.30 -12.35 -18.54
N LEU A 351 -21.09 -13.65 -18.33
CA LEU A 351 -19.82 -14.31 -18.67
C LEU A 351 -19.51 -14.19 -20.17
N GLU A 352 -20.47 -14.53 -21.02
CA GLU A 352 -20.32 -14.45 -22.49
C GLU A 352 -20.09 -13.01 -22.97
N GLY A 353 -20.84 -12.07 -22.41
CA GLY A 353 -20.68 -10.63 -22.66
C GLY A 353 -19.28 -10.15 -22.26
N THR A 354 -18.83 -10.52 -21.07
CA THR A 354 -17.49 -10.18 -20.57
C THR A 354 -16.40 -10.72 -21.48
N MET A 355 -16.46 -12.01 -21.85
CA MET A 355 -15.49 -12.64 -22.75
C MET A 355 -15.49 -12.00 -24.15
N ARG A 356 -16.66 -11.58 -24.64
CA ARG A 356 -16.76 -10.85 -25.92
C ARG A 356 -16.12 -9.46 -25.86
N GLU A 357 -16.37 -8.69 -24.80
CA GLU A 357 -15.75 -7.38 -24.61
C GLU A 357 -14.23 -7.50 -24.45
N LEU A 358 -13.74 -8.48 -23.70
CA LEU A 358 -12.31 -8.71 -23.54
C LEU A 358 -11.58 -8.93 -24.87
N ARG A 359 -12.22 -9.54 -25.88
CA ARG A 359 -11.62 -9.71 -27.22
C ARG A 359 -11.41 -8.39 -27.95
N PHE A 360 -12.26 -7.39 -27.75
CA PHE A 360 -12.00 -6.04 -28.29
C PHE A 360 -10.77 -5.44 -27.62
N TRP A 361 -10.67 -5.53 -26.29
CA TRP A 361 -9.52 -5.03 -25.55
C TRP A 361 -8.22 -5.77 -25.89
N GLU A 362 -8.29 -7.07 -26.14
CA GLU A 362 -7.17 -7.86 -26.66
C GLU A 362 -6.65 -7.29 -27.98
N THR A 363 -7.55 -6.97 -28.92
CA THR A 363 -7.16 -6.40 -30.21
C THR A 363 -6.37 -5.09 -30.02
N TYR A 364 -6.86 -4.20 -29.15
CA TYR A 364 -6.20 -2.91 -28.90
C TYR A 364 -4.83 -3.06 -28.24
N THR A 365 -4.71 -3.94 -27.27
CA THR A 365 -3.47 -4.17 -26.54
C THR A 365 -2.46 -5.05 -27.27
N ARG A 366 -2.85 -5.73 -28.35
CA ARG A 366 -1.90 -6.36 -29.30
C ARG A 366 -1.23 -5.35 -30.21
N GLU A 367 -1.92 -4.30 -30.57
CA GLU A 367 -1.43 -3.29 -31.51
C GLU A 367 -0.61 -2.21 -30.79
N HIS A 368 -0.89 -1.96 -29.51
CA HIS A 368 -0.31 -0.87 -28.73
C HIS A 368 0.11 -1.30 -27.32
N GLU A 369 0.99 -0.53 -26.72
CA GLU A 369 1.41 -0.76 -25.34
C GLU A 369 0.31 -0.49 -24.33
N TYR A 370 -0.57 0.50 -24.60
CA TYR A 370 -1.70 0.89 -23.77
C TYR A 370 -2.99 0.90 -24.60
N VAL A 371 -4.13 1.05 -23.92
CA VAL A 371 -5.42 0.84 -24.59
C VAL A 371 -5.81 1.89 -25.61
N ALA A 372 -5.23 3.08 -25.54
CA ALA A 372 -5.47 4.16 -26.49
C ALA A 372 -4.27 4.48 -27.41
N GLY A 373 -3.14 3.76 -27.28
CA GLY A 373 -1.91 4.00 -28.03
C GLY A 373 -0.68 3.53 -27.26
N ASP A 374 0.47 4.13 -27.53
CA ASP A 374 1.74 3.72 -26.92
C ASP A 374 2.11 4.54 -25.66
N ALA A 375 1.21 5.39 -25.19
CA ALA A 375 1.35 6.14 -23.95
C ALA A 375 0.20 5.83 -22.99
N PHE A 376 0.53 5.82 -21.68
CA PHE A 376 -0.48 5.70 -20.63
C PHE A 376 -1.40 6.94 -20.64
N THR A 377 -2.71 6.72 -20.60
CA THR A 377 -3.73 7.77 -20.68
C THR A 377 -4.82 7.62 -19.63
N VAL A 378 -5.77 8.56 -19.59
CA VAL A 378 -6.98 8.45 -18.77
C VAL A 378 -7.81 7.20 -19.11
N ALA A 379 -7.71 6.69 -20.35
CA ALA A 379 -8.38 5.46 -20.76
C ALA A 379 -7.89 4.22 -20.00
N ASP A 380 -6.59 4.17 -19.68
CA ASP A 380 -6.02 3.11 -18.85
C ASP A 380 -6.52 3.20 -17.41
N CYS A 381 -6.68 4.41 -16.88
CA CYS A 381 -7.31 4.63 -15.58
C CYS A 381 -8.77 4.19 -15.55
N ALA A 382 -9.48 4.30 -16.68
CA ALA A 382 -10.87 3.89 -16.78
C ALA A 382 -11.01 2.36 -16.89
N LEU A 383 -10.14 1.69 -17.67
CA LEU A 383 -10.21 0.25 -17.92
C LEU A 383 -9.56 -0.61 -16.83
N TRP A 384 -8.32 -0.26 -16.44
CA TRP A 384 -7.52 -1.15 -15.57
C TRP A 384 -8.23 -1.62 -14.30
N PRO A 385 -8.95 -0.77 -13.56
CA PRO A 385 -9.66 -1.21 -12.36
C PRO A 385 -10.72 -2.29 -12.60
N ILE A 386 -11.28 -2.36 -13.80
CA ILE A 386 -12.20 -3.42 -14.18
C ILE A 386 -11.43 -4.72 -14.38
N LEU A 387 -10.38 -4.70 -15.20
CA LEU A 387 -9.54 -5.88 -15.45
C LEU A 387 -8.91 -6.40 -14.15
N GLY A 388 -8.33 -5.53 -13.34
CA GLY A 388 -7.74 -5.89 -12.06
C GLY A 388 -8.77 -6.46 -11.06
N TYR A 389 -10.04 -6.00 -11.11
CA TYR A 389 -11.13 -6.61 -10.37
C TYR A 389 -11.43 -8.01 -10.90
N LEU A 390 -11.56 -8.19 -12.21
CA LEU A 390 -11.85 -9.48 -12.82
C LEU A 390 -10.73 -10.50 -12.54
N GLU A 391 -9.46 -10.09 -12.63
CA GLU A 391 -8.31 -10.93 -12.21
C GLU A 391 -8.40 -11.33 -10.73
N HIS A 392 -8.71 -10.38 -9.85
CA HIS A 392 -8.92 -10.66 -8.43
C HIS A 392 -10.07 -11.64 -8.19
N ARG A 393 -11.04 -11.70 -9.10
CA ARG A 393 -12.22 -12.60 -9.07
C ARG A 393 -12.05 -13.86 -9.90
N GLY A 394 -10.83 -14.15 -10.35
CA GLY A 394 -10.48 -15.43 -10.96
C GLY A 394 -10.45 -15.45 -12.48
N LEU A 395 -10.51 -14.28 -13.15
CA LEU A 395 -10.15 -14.21 -14.56
C LEU A 395 -8.69 -14.61 -14.73
N THR A 396 -8.42 -15.54 -15.63
CA THR A 396 -7.08 -15.90 -16.08
C THR A 396 -6.92 -15.52 -17.54
N LEU A 397 -5.84 -14.80 -17.85
CA LEU A 397 -5.49 -14.40 -19.22
C LEU A 397 -4.44 -15.37 -19.79
N GLU A 398 -4.74 -16.67 -19.73
CA GLU A 398 -3.86 -17.74 -20.22
C GLU A 398 -4.13 -18.06 -21.70
N GLY A 399 -3.12 -18.59 -22.38
CA GLY A 399 -3.20 -18.98 -23.79
C GLY A 399 -2.85 -17.86 -24.78
N ASP A 400 -2.85 -18.24 -26.06
CA ASP A 400 -2.43 -17.35 -27.16
C ASP A 400 -3.50 -16.33 -27.56
N GLU A 401 -4.72 -16.52 -27.07
CA GLU A 401 -5.81 -15.57 -27.32
C GLU A 401 -5.73 -14.28 -26.50
N TRP A 402 -4.91 -14.23 -25.41
CA TRP A 402 -4.80 -13.11 -24.46
C TRP A 402 -3.39 -12.53 -24.33
N VAL A 403 -2.59 -12.57 -25.39
CA VAL A 403 -1.19 -12.12 -25.37
C VAL A 403 -1.09 -10.61 -25.10
N GLY A 404 -1.94 -9.82 -25.76
CA GLY A 404 -1.96 -8.37 -25.62
C GLY A 404 -2.42 -7.94 -24.22
N LEU A 405 -3.57 -8.45 -23.76
CA LEU A 405 -4.11 -8.13 -22.43
C LEU A 405 -3.19 -8.59 -21.30
N ARG A 406 -2.53 -9.75 -21.45
CA ARG A 406 -1.54 -10.21 -20.47
C ARG A 406 -0.34 -9.28 -20.38
N ALA A 407 0.25 -8.90 -21.52
CA ALA A 407 1.37 -7.96 -21.56
C ALA A 407 0.96 -6.58 -20.99
N TYR A 408 -0.24 -6.12 -21.31
CA TYR A 408 -0.81 -4.90 -20.74
C TYR A 408 -0.97 -5.00 -19.22
N ALA A 409 -1.56 -6.09 -18.71
CA ALA A 409 -1.76 -6.31 -17.28
C ALA A 409 -0.42 -6.36 -16.52
N GLU A 410 0.59 -7.05 -17.06
CA GLU A 410 1.93 -7.08 -16.49
C GLU A 410 2.55 -5.67 -16.41
N ARG A 411 2.40 -4.86 -17.48
CA ARG A 411 2.91 -3.49 -17.54
C ARG A 411 2.25 -2.58 -16.52
N ILE A 412 0.93 -2.65 -16.37
CA ILE A 412 0.20 -1.85 -15.37
C ILE A 412 0.53 -2.32 -13.94
N ASN A 413 0.57 -3.62 -13.69
CA ASN A 413 0.92 -4.18 -12.38
C ASN A 413 2.35 -3.80 -11.93
N ALA A 414 3.26 -3.53 -12.87
CA ALA A 414 4.60 -3.06 -12.57
C ALA A 414 4.67 -1.58 -12.16
N LYS A 415 3.60 -0.80 -12.36
CA LYS A 415 3.57 0.63 -12.02
C LYS A 415 3.45 0.84 -10.51
N ALA A 416 4.24 1.77 -9.98
CA ALA A 416 4.17 2.13 -8.56
C ALA A 416 2.81 2.74 -8.15
N SER A 417 2.16 3.47 -9.06
CA SER A 417 0.83 4.05 -8.89
C SER A 417 -0.26 2.99 -8.75
N GLU A 418 -0.16 1.88 -9.48
CA GLU A 418 -1.08 0.75 -9.35
C GLU A 418 -1.00 0.17 -7.93
N SER A 419 0.21 -0.12 -7.46
CA SER A 419 0.43 -0.63 -6.11
C SER A 419 -0.12 0.30 -5.01
N GLU A 420 -0.07 1.63 -5.24
CA GLU A 420 -0.63 2.63 -4.32
C GLU A 420 -2.16 2.70 -4.38
N ALA A 421 -2.73 2.61 -5.57
CA ALA A 421 -4.16 2.74 -5.80
C ALA A 421 -4.94 1.45 -5.55
N LYS A 422 -4.27 0.31 -5.63
CA LYS A 422 -4.87 -1.03 -5.46
C LYS A 422 -5.66 -1.14 -4.16
N PRO A 423 -6.87 -1.69 -4.20
CA PRO A 423 -7.69 -1.84 -3.00
C PRO A 423 -6.96 -2.60 -1.88
N LEU A 424 -7.03 -2.05 -0.66
CA LEU A 424 -6.40 -2.65 0.51
C LEU A 424 -6.93 -4.08 0.75
N GLY A 425 -6.02 -5.02 0.95
CA GLY A 425 -6.34 -6.42 1.21
C GLY A 425 -6.45 -7.31 -0.05
N TRP A 426 -6.36 -6.74 -1.25
CA TRP A 426 -6.43 -7.50 -2.50
C TRP A 426 -5.14 -8.24 -2.88
N GLN A 427 -4.10 -8.13 -2.07
CA GLN A 427 -2.90 -9.00 -2.17
C GLN A 427 -3.23 -10.47 -1.87
N ARG A 428 -4.37 -10.75 -1.22
CA ARG A 428 -4.87 -12.10 -0.98
C ARG A 428 -5.89 -12.43 -2.08
N LYS A 429 -5.81 -13.66 -2.63
CA LYS A 429 -6.83 -14.16 -3.58
C LYS A 429 -8.23 -14.04 -2.97
N GLY A 430 -9.19 -13.59 -3.75
CA GLY A 430 -10.60 -13.51 -3.34
C GLY A 430 -11.13 -14.89 -2.91
N LYS A 431 -12.03 -14.93 -1.93
CA LYS A 431 -12.63 -16.19 -1.45
C LYS A 431 -13.56 -16.82 -2.48
N VAL A 432 -14.13 -16.02 -3.38
CA VAL A 432 -15.07 -16.46 -4.42
C VAL A 432 -14.46 -16.17 -5.78
N SER A 433 -14.27 -17.21 -6.59
CA SER A 433 -13.92 -17.08 -8.00
C SER A 433 -15.21 -16.97 -8.82
N LEU A 434 -15.55 -15.77 -9.26
CA LEU A 434 -16.75 -15.53 -10.07
C LEU A 434 -16.65 -16.26 -11.40
N PHE A 435 -15.50 -16.26 -12.05
CA PHE A 435 -15.30 -16.93 -13.33
C PHE A 435 -15.47 -18.45 -13.22
N HIS A 436 -14.87 -19.07 -12.21
CA HIS A 436 -15.03 -20.51 -12.02
C HIS A 436 -16.49 -20.90 -11.78
N GLY A 437 -17.22 -20.15 -10.95
CA GLY A 437 -18.65 -20.37 -10.70
C GLY A 437 -19.50 -20.20 -11.97
N ALA A 438 -19.28 -19.14 -12.73
CA ALA A 438 -20.00 -18.87 -13.95
C ALA A 438 -19.76 -19.96 -15.04
N ILE A 439 -18.51 -20.40 -15.21
CA ILE A 439 -18.16 -21.49 -16.15
C ILE A 439 -18.83 -22.81 -15.75
N GLN A 440 -18.90 -23.11 -14.45
CA GLN A 440 -19.61 -24.32 -13.98
C GLN A 440 -21.10 -24.26 -14.29
N ILE A 441 -21.76 -23.11 -14.12
CA ILE A 441 -23.18 -22.93 -14.46
C ILE A 441 -23.39 -23.10 -15.96
N GLN A 442 -22.59 -22.44 -16.79
CA GLN A 442 -22.66 -22.55 -18.25
C GLN A 442 -22.50 -24.00 -18.71
N SER A 443 -21.51 -24.73 -18.15
CA SER A 443 -21.29 -26.14 -18.53
C SER A 443 -22.49 -27.03 -18.18
N ARG A 444 -23.11 -26.82 -17.00
CA ARG A 444 -24.33 -27.58 -16.61
C ARG A 444 -25.50 -27.30 -17.56
N ARG A 445 -25.75 -26.05 -17.92
CA ARG A 445 -26.83 -25.67 -18.83
C ARG A 445 -26.65 -26.25 -20.22
N ASN A 446 -25.45 -26.17 -20.79
CA ASN A 446 -25.16 -26.76 -22.10
C ASN A 446 -25.41 -28.28 -22.13
N THR A 447 -25.13 -28.99 -21.04
CA THR A 447 -25.38 -30.43 -20.92
C THR A 447 -26.90 -30.73 -20.87
N THR A 448 -27.66 -29.90 -20.18
CA THR A 448 -29.14 -30.06 -20.07
C THR A 448 -29.83 -29.77 -21.39
N GLU A 449 -29.38 -28.74 -22.13
CA GLU A 449 -29.95 -28.38 -23.46
C GLU A 449 -29.63 -29.42 -24.57
N GLN A 450 -28.51 -30.15 -24.43
CA GLN A 450 -28.17 -31.25 -25.36
C GLN A 450 -28.98 -32.55 -25.12
N HIS A 451 -29.66 -32.68 -23.97
CA HIS A 451 -30.42 -33.85 -23.57
C HIS A 451 -31.95 -33.61 -23.56
N SER A 452 -32.37 -32.38 -23.86
CA SER A 452 -33.74 -31.95 -24.05
C SER A 452 -34.10 -31.85 -25.56
#